data_d44e627cac5791e1a2323d327bf335eb
#
_entry.id   d44e627cac5791e1a2323d327bf335eb
#
_cell.length_a   1.000
_cell.length_b   1.000
_cell.length_c   1.000
_cell.angle_alpha   90.00
_cell.angle_beta   90.00
_cell.angle_gamma   90.00
#
_symmetry.space_group_name_H-M   'P 1'
#
loop_
_entity.id
_entity.type
_entity.pdbx_description
1 polymer ?
#
loop_
_entity_poly.entity_id
_entity_poly.type
_entity_poly.pdbx_seq_one_letter_code
_entity_poly.pdbx_strand_id
1 'polypeptide(L)'
;MTCCRLFALTLLAWGMAAPHLPALGQPEPTFELDVRQHINIAPSQSTLERAVFTGLIVDARGLDFEPSMSMRLFDPQGRQIYTTTNPNQELNTSYVASEGTAAYATSPEQATALTNRIGERPHIVRAQRTRGYDLILAANDAAFIEQANQRDRFLDNFRVVVIWDPPTLLALPRRTP
;
A
#
# COMPACT_ATOMS: atom_id res chain seq x y z
N MET A 1 -6.19 45.56 -41.79
CA MET A 1 -6.53 46.81 -41.12
C MET A 1 -5.79 46.84 -39.81
N THR A 2 -4.55 47.36 -39.76
CA THR A 2 -4.21 48.72 -39.31
C THR A 2 -4.35 48.86 -37.79
N CYS A 3 -3.39 49.11 -36.94
CA CYS A 3 -2.28 50.00 -36.77
C CYS A 3 -1.51 49.59 -35.52
N CYS A 4 -0.26 49.36 -35.43
CA CYS A 4 0.87 50.26 -35.33
C CYS A 4 0.72 51.39 -34.30
N ARG A 5 1.55 51.39 -33.23
CA ARG A 5 2.31 52.54 -32.76
C ARG A 5 3.36 52.21 -31.73
N LEU A 6 4.58 52.39 -32.14
CA LEU A 6 5.77 52.64 -31.34
C LEU A 6 5.58 53.86 -30.41
N PHE A 7 6.22 53.82 -29.23
CA PHE A 7 6.84 55.02 -28.66
C PHE A 7 8.07 54.62 -27.87
N ALA A 8 9.19 55.00 -28.38
CA ALA A 8 10.47 55.07 -27.70
C ALA A 8 10.57 56.43 -26.98
N LEU A 9 11.11 56.43 -25.77
CA LEU A 9 11.77 57.64 -25.24
C LEU A 9 12.85 57.26 -24.26
N THR A 10 14.05 57.52 -24.65
CA THR A 10 15.29 57.60 -23.88
C THR A 10 15.31 58.76 -22.91
N LEU A 11 15.89 58.58 -21.71
CA LEU A 11 16.55 59.64 -20.97
C LEU A 11 17.70 59.09 -20.10
N LEU A 12 18.86 59.63 -20.39
CA LEU A 12 20.10 59.61 -19.62
C LEU A 12 19.98 60.38 -18.31
N ALA A 13 20.68 59.97 -17.26
CA ALA A 13 21.48 60.87 -16.41
C ALA A 13 22.20 60.11 -15.28
N TRP A 14 23.48 60.17 -15.27
CA TRP A 14 24.45 60.57 -14.25
C TRP A 14 24.32 59.86 -12.87
N GLY A 15 25.22 59.02 -12.49
CA GLY A 15 26.60 59.26 -12.02
C GLY A 15 26.70 59.91 -10.66
N MET A 16 26.82 59.12 -9.57
CA MET A 16 27.54 59.56 -8.36
C MET A 16 28.15 58.29 -7.71
N ALA A 17 29.49 58.26 -7.77
CA ALA A 17 30.28 57.34 -7.01
C ALA A 17 30.26 57.74 -5.54
N ALA A 18 29.85 56.87 -4.64
CA ALA A 18 30.06 57.01 -3.21
C ALA A 18 31.21 56.09 -2.76
N PRO A 19 32.05 56.52 -1.83
CA PRO A 19 33.24 55.77 -1.43
C PRO A 19 32.89 54.54 -0.60
N HIS A 20 33.56 53.44 -0.90
CA HIS A 20 33.55 52.24 -0.11
C HIS A 20 34.20 52.46 1.27
N LEU A 21 33.39 52.35 2.32
CA LEU A 21 33.84 52.10 3.67
C LEU A 21 33.96 50.57 3.86
N PRO A 22 35.05 50.06 4.43
CA PRO A 22 35.15 48.66 4.76
C PRO A 22 34.22 48.33 5.93
N ALA A 23 33.23 47.53 5.68
CA ALA A 23 32.37 46.99 6.74
C ALA A 23 33.17 45.96 7.54
N LEU A 24 33.37 46.30 8.82
CA LEU A 24 33.86 45.43 9.88
C LEU A 24 32.99 44.16 9.97
N GLY A 25 33.70 43.02 9.91
CA GLY A 25 33.33 41.70 10.39
C GLY A 25 31.85 41.42 10.71
N GLN A 26 31.10 40.92 9.75
CA GLN A 26 29.92 40.11 10.08
C GLN A 26 30.40 38.71 10.44
N PRO A 27 29.98 38.15 11.59
CA PRO A 27 30.26 36.76 11.86
C PRO A 27 29.54 35.90 10.80
N GLU A 28 30.27 35.03 10.17
CA GLU A 28 29.76 33.99 9.28
C GLU A 28 28.63 33.26 9.98
N PRO A 29 27.46 33.02 9.35
CA PRO A 29 26.48 32.14 9.92
C PRO A 29 27.06 30.72 9.94
N THR A 30 27.47 30.30 11.12
CA THR A 30 27.80 28.90 11.38
C THR A 30 26.52 28.09 11.13
N PHE A 31 26.46 27.42 9.98
CA PHE A 31 25.43 26.43 9.71
C PHE A 31 25.71 25.24 10.63
N GLU A 32 25.22 25.34 11.88
CA GLU A 32 25.04 24.15 12.70
C GLU A 32 23.90 23.35 12.06
N LEU A 33 24.29 22.36 11.29
CA LEU A 33 23.39 21.30 10.85
C LEU A 33 22.89 20.59 12.11
N ASP A 34 21.71 21.02 12.58
CA ASP A 34 20.94 20.27 13.58
C ASP A 34 20.47 18.95 12.95
N VAL A 35 21.33 17.94 13.00
CA VAL A 35 21.11 16.57 12.51
C VAL A 35 20.11 15.81 13.41
N ARG A 36 19.27 16.49 14.16
CA ARG A 36 18.22 15.90 15.00
C ARG A 36 16.82 16.04 14.45
N GLN A 37 16.64 16.26 13.18
CA GLN A 37 15.37 15.91 12.57
C GLN A 37 15.35 14.39 12.42
N HIS A 38 14.68 13.74 13.32
CA HIS A 38 14.18 12.39 13.13
C HIS A 38 13.23 12.46 11.92
N ILE A 39 13.81 12.28 10.73
CA ILE A 39 13.04 12.13 9.51
C ILE A 39 12.33 10.80 9.66
N ASN A 40 11.13 10.86 10.20
CA ASN A 40 10.18 9.77 10.13
C ASN A 40 9.72 9.70 8.67
N ILE A 41 10.61 9.19 7.81
CA ILE A 41 10.30 8.97 6.40
C ILE A 41 9.35 7.78 6.38
N ALA A 42 8.05 8.06 6.47
CA ALA A 42 7.08 7.10 5.96
C ALA A 42 7.54 6.74 4.54
N PRO A 43 7.65 5.45 4.18
CA PRO A 43 8.13 5.06 2.86
C PRO A 43 7.29 5.81 1.81
N SER A 44 7.97 6.62 0.98
CA SER A 44 7.29 7.36 -0.07
C SER A 44 6.60 6.36 -1.01
N GLN A 45 5.44 6.70 -1.54
CA GLN A 45 4.69 5.83 -2.44
C GLN A 45 5.57 5.31 -3.60
N SER A 46 6.50 6.13 -4.08
CA SER A 46 7.49 5.72 -5.10
C SER A 46 8.40 4.55 -4.68
N THR A 47 8.66 4.39 -3.39
CA THR A 47 9.44 3.27 -2.86
C THR A 47 8.60 2.00 -2.80
N LEU A 48 7.32 2.13 -2.44
CA LEU A 48 6.36 1.01 -2.46
C LEU A 48 6.08 0.53 -3.89
N GLU A 49 5.99 1.43 -4.86
CA GLU A 49 5.79 1.09 -6.27
C GLU A 49 6.94 0.29 -6.88
N ARG A 50 8.16 0.43 -6.35
CA ARG A 50 9.35 -0.33 -6.78
C ARG A 50 9.57 -1.62 -6.00
N ALA A 51 8.91 -1.79 -4.86
CA ALA A 51 9.04 -3.00 -4.07
C ALA A 51 8.47 -4.20 -4.84
N VAL A 52 9.23 -5.31 -4.87
CA VAL A 52 8.72 -6.59 -5.38
C VAL A 52 8.05 -7.31 -4.23
N PHE A 53 6.77 -7.61 -4.38
CA PHE A 53 6.00 -8.34 -3.37
C PHE A 53 5.93 -9.82 -3.73
N THR A 54 6.10 -10.66 -2.72
CA THR A 54 6.10 -12.12 -2.91
C THR A 54 4.76 -12.75 -2.60
N GLY A 55 3.85 -12.02 -1.94
CA GLY A 55 2.53 -12.49 -1.55
C GLY A 55 1.69 -11.37 -0.96
N LEU A 56 0.49 -11.69 -0.53
CA LEU A 56 -0.48 -10.79 0.10
C LEU A 56 -0.94 -11.36 1.44
N ILE A 57 -0.92 -10.53 2.47
CA ILE A 57 -1.59 -10.81 3.74
C ILE A 57 -2.78 -9.86 3.87
N VAL A 58 -3.97 -10.40 4.10
CA VAL A 58 -5.19 -9.62 4.34
C VAL A 58 -5.60 -9.76 5.80
N ASP A 59 -5.57 -8.68 6.55
CA ASP A 59 -6.03 -8.65 7.94
C ASP A 59 -7.54 -8.44 7.99
N ALA A 60 -8.26 -9.49 8.33
CA ALA A 60 -9.71 -9.51 8.51
C ALA A 60 -10.14 -9.61 9.99
N ARG A 61 -9.22 -9.39 10.93
CA ARG A 61 -9.56 -9.44 12.36
C ARG A 61 -10.56 -8.34 12.74
N GLY A 62 -11.46 -8.68 13.63
CA GLY A 62 -12.56 -7.82 14.04
C GLY A 62 -13.72 -7.79 13.04
N LEU A 63 -13.65 -8.57 11.95
CA LEU A 63 -14.75 -8.77 11.01
C LEU A 63 -15.38 -10.15 11.23
N ASP A 64 -16.66 -10.25 10.93
CA ASP A 64 -17.40 -11.53 10.93
C ASP A 64 -17.07 -12.30 9.64
N PHE A 65 -15.86 -12.86 9.62
CA PHE A 65 -15.31 -13.57 8.47
C PHE A 65 -15.17 -15.06 8.77
N GLU A 66 -15.61 -15.88 7.83
CA GLU A 66 -15.46 -17.33 7.87
C GLU A 66 -14.51 -17.79 6.76
N PRO A 67 -13.49 -18.63 7.07
CA PRO A 67 -12.61 -19.22 6.08
C PRO A 67 -13.35 -20.06 5.04
N SER A 68 -12.91 -19.98 3.78
CA SER A 68 -13.46 -20.73 2.67
C SER A 68 -12.36 -21.19 1.71
N MET A 69 -12.54 -22.36 1.09
CA MET A 69 -11.63 -22.87 0.05
C MET A 69 -11.56 -21.98 -1.19
N SER A 70 -12.58 -21.16 -1.43
CA SER A 70 -12.71 -20.32 -2.63
C SER A 70 -12.97 -18.84 -2.29
N MET A 71 -12.28 -18.32 -1.28
CA MET A 71 -12.34 -16.91 -0.89
C MET A 71 -11.97 -15.99 -2.05
N ARG A 72 -12.67 -14.85 -2.16
CA ARG A 72 -12.42 -13.81 -3.17
C ARG A 72 -12.19 -12.45 -2.52
N LEU A 73 -11.48 -11.57 -3.25
CA LEU A 73 -11.31 -10.18 -2.88
C LEU A 73 -12.06 -9.28 -3.84
N PHE A 74 -12.67 -8.24 -3.30
CA PHE A 74 -13.44 -7.25 -4.05
C PHE A 74 -12.98 -5.83 -3.66
N ASP A 75 -13.17 -4.90 -4.58
CA ASP A 75 -13.13 -3.48 -4.27
C ASP A 75 -14.49 -3.00 -3.69
N PRO A 76 -14.58 -1.74 -3.21
CA PRO A 76 -15.82 -1.22 -2.63
C PRO A 76 -16.96 -1.11 -3.63
N GLN A 77 -16.68 -1.10 -4.94
CA GLN A 77 -17.67 -1.06 -6.03
C GLN A 77 -18.21 -2.47 -6.37
N GLY A 78 -17.65 -3.52 -5.74
CA GLY A 78 -18.04 -4.90 -5.98
C GLY A 78 -17.35 -5.54 -7.17
N ARG A 79 -16.30 -4.91 -7.73
CA ARG A 79 -15.47 -5.50 -8.76
C ARG A 79 -14.52 -6.51 -8.09
N GLN A 80 -14.47 -7.70 -8.63
CA GLN A 80 -13.59 -8.76 -8.15
C GLN A 80 -12.16 -8.49 -8.59
N ILE A 81 -11.23 -8.51 -7.65
CA ILE A 81 -9.78 -8.30 -7.88
C ILE A 81 -8.95 -9.57 -7.67
N TYR A 82 -9.51 -10.57 -6.99
CA TYR A 82 -8.84 -11.84 -6.74
C TYR A 82 -9.77 -13.03 -6.91
N THR A 83 -9.24 -14.09 -7.46
CA THR A 83 -9.75 -15.36 -7.98
C THR A 83 -10.78 -15.26 -9.10
N THR A 84 -10.54 -16.02 -10.18
CA THR A 84 -11.42 -16.37 -11.29
C THR A 84 -11.83 -15.30 -12.30
N THR A 85 -11.25 -14.10 -12.30
CA THR A 85 -11.60 -13.08 -13.32
C THR A 85 -10.62 -13.01 -14.50
N ASN A 86 -9.54 -13.75 -14.48
CA ASN A 86 -8.66 -13.80 -15.65
C ASN A 86 -9.06 -14.99 -16.55
N PRO A 87 -9.76 -14.76 -17.66
CA PRO A 87 -10.19 -15.84 -18.58
C PRO A 87 -9.01 -16.57 -19.23
N ASN A 88 -7.80 -16.00 -19.13
CA ASN A 88 -6.57 -16.60 -19.66
C ASN A 88 -5.76 -17.34 -18.59
N GLN A 89 -6.21 -17.34 -17.34
CA GLN A 89 -5.58 -18.11 -16.28
C GLN A 89 -6.27 -19.47 -16.21
N GLU A 90 -5.58 -20.52 -16.66
CA GLU A 90 -5.97 -21.88 -16.32
C GLU A 90 -5.87 -22.01 -14.79
N LEU A 91 -7.02 -21.98 -14.12
CA LEU A 91 -7.09 -22.30 -12.70
C LEU A 91 -6.51 -23.71 -12.55
N ASN A 92 -5.42 -23.82 -11.83
CA ASN A 92 -4.96 -25.13 -11.38
C ASN A 92 -5.99 -25.66 -10.36
N THR A 93 -7.06 -26.28 -10.89
CA THR A 93 -8.18 -26.77 -10.09
C THR A 93 -7.71 -27.80 -9.06
N SER A 94 -6.69 -28.57 -9.38
CA SER A 94 -6.09 -29.51 -8.43
C SER A 94 -5.44 -28.80 -7.25
N TYR A 95 -4.71 -27.72 -7.51
CA TYR A 95 -4.10 -26.93 -6.44
C TYR A 95 -5.16 -26.26 -5.56
N VAL A 96 -6.18 -25.63 -6.15
CA VAL A 96 -7.26 -25.00 -5.39
C VAL A 96 -8.05 -26.04 -4.58
N ALA A 97 -8.24 -27.23 -5.11
CA ALA A 97 -8.94 -28.29 -4.38
C ALA A 97 -8.17 -28.81 -3.16
N SER A 98 -6.83 -28.79 -3.19
CA SER A 98 -5.99 -29.24 -2.07
C SER A 98 -5.62 -28.11 -1.10
N GLU A 99 -5.29 -26.93 -1.63
CA GLU A 99 -4.67 -25.83 -0.87
C GLU A 99 -5.59 -24.62 -0.67
N GLY A 100 -6.72 -24.57 -1.37
CA GLY A 100 -7.60 -23.42 -1.39
C GLY A 100 -7.02 -22.21 -2.11
N THR A 101 -7.83 -21.18 -2.30
CA THR A 101 -7.40 -19.90 -2.88
C THR A 101 -6.57 -19.08 -1.90
N ALA A 102 -6.79 -19.24 -0.59
CA ALA A 102 -6.01 -18.57 0.47
C ALA A 102 -5.66 -19.56 1.59
N ALA A 103 -4.55 -19.32 2.26
CA ALA A 103 -4.28 -19.92 3.56
C ALA A 103 -4.79 -19.01 4.68
N TYR A 104 -4.95 -19.57 5.89
CA TYR A 104 -5.56 -18.86 7.02
C TYR A 104 -4.65 -18.90 8.23
N ALA A 105 -4.59 -17.79 8.94
CA ALA A 105 -3.83 -17.63 10.18
C ALA A 105 -4.67 -16.88 11.21
N THR A 106 -4.37 -17.06 12.49
CA THR A 106 -5.06 -16.37 13.58
C THR A 106 -4.24 -15.25 14.18
N SER A 107 -2.99 -15.08 13.73
CA SER A 107 -2.14 -13.97 14.15
C SER A 107 -1.21 -13.52 13.01
N PRO A 108 -0.67 -12.28 13.07
CA PRO A 108 0.31 -11.79 12.11
C PRO A 108 1.58 -12.65 12.06
N GLU A 109 2.02 -13.16 13.22
CA GLU A 109 3.21 -14.00 13.33
C GLU A 109 3.01 -15.33 12.60
N GLN A 110 1.84 -15.95 12.76
CA GLN A 110 1.48 -17.16 12.03
C GLN A 110 1.40 -16.89 10.52
N ALA A 111 0.79 -15.77 10.12
CA ALA A 111 0.67 -15.41 8.72
C ALA A 111 2.05 -15.21 8.07
N THR A 112 2.96 -14.48 8.72
CA THR A 112 4.32 -14.25 8.21
C THR A 112 5.19 -15.51 8.23
N ALA A 113 4.92 -16.47 9.12
CA ALA A 113 5.61 -17.75 9.15
C ALA A 113 5.27 -18.66 7.96
N LEU A 114 4.17 -18.41 7.24
CA LEU A 114 3.76 -19.15 6.05
C LEU A 114 4.57 -18.73 4.80
N THR A 115 5.90 -18.67 4.92
CA THR A 115 6.80 -18.21 3.86
C THR A 115 6.73 -19.06 2.59
N ASN A 116 6.46 -20.35 2.71
CA ASN A 116 6.21 -21.25 1.58
C ASN A 116 4.98 -20.82 0.76
N ARG A 117 3.98 -20.17 1.38
CA ARG A 117 2.78 -19.67 0.71
C ARG A 117 2.96 -18.27 0.16
N ILE A 118 3.48 -17.34 0.96
CA ILE A 118 3.51 -15.89 0.65
C ILE A 118 4.91 -15.35 0.34
N GLY A 119 5.97 -16.15 0.54
CA GLY A 119 7.36 -15.71 0.41
C GLY A 119 7.79 -14.79 1.56
N GLU A 120 8.91 -14.10 1.37
CA GLU A 120 9.58 -13.34 2.43
C GLU A 120 9.14 -11.88 2.53
N ARG A 121 8.50 -11.35 1.50
CA ARG A 121 8.09 -9.92 1.42
C ARG A 121 6.63 -9.78 1.01
N PRO A 122 5.69 -10.24 1.83
CA PRO A 122 4.27 -10.05 1.55
C PRO A 122 3.88 -8.59 1.71
N HIS A 123 2.93 -8.14 0.88
CA HIS A 123 2.21 -6.90 1.12
C HIS A 123 1.10 -7.15 2.13
N ILE A 124 0.90 -6.23 3.07
CA ILE A 124 -0.10 -6.37 4.14
C ILE A 124 -1.16 -5.30 3.96
N VAL A 125 -2.43 -5.72 3.92
CA VAL A 125 -3.59 -4.83 3.84
C VAL A 125 -4.64 -5.21 4.86
N ARG A 126 -5.51 -4.27 5.21
CA ARG A 126 -6.65 -4.51 6.08
C ARG A 126 -7.93 -4.59 5.26
N ALA A 127 -8.73 -5.63 5.47
CA ALA A 127 -10.08 -5.70 4.92
C ALA A 127 -10.99 -4.67 5.61
N GLN A 128 -11.88 -4.04 4.86
CA GLN A 128 -12.84 -3.09 5.40
C GLN A 128 -14.11 -3.77 5.92
N ARG A 129 -14.53 -4.80 5.24
CA ARG A 129 -15.77 -5.56 5.58
C ARG A 129 -15.77 -6.93 4.91
N THR A 130 -16.69 -7.77 5.35
CA THR A 130 -16.95 -9.07 4.74
C THR A 130 -18.22 -9.03 3.88
N ARG A 131 -18.31 -9.98 2.97
CA ARG A 131 -19.50 -10.31 2.22
C ARG A 131 -19.59 -11.85 2.14
N GLY A 132 -20.19 -12.47 3.18
CA GLY A 132 -20.13 -13.91 3.36
C GLY A 132 -18.66 -14.36 3.56
N TYR A 133 -18.19 -15.23 2.70
CA TYR A 133 -16.81 -15.75 2.71
C TYR A 133 -15.81 -14.89 1.94
N ASP A 134 -16.24 -13.74 1.44
CA ASP A 134 -15.41 -12.83 0.64
C ASP A 134 -15.03 -11.59 1.44
N LEU A 135 -13.91 -10.96 1.05
CA LEU A 135 -13.42 -9.75 1.70
C LEU A 135 -13.47 -8.56 0.74
N ILE A 136 -13.81 -7.40 1.28
CA ILE A 136 -13.83 -6.14 0.56
C ILE A 136 -12.71 -5.27 1.09
N LEU A 137 -11.83 -4.82 0.19
CA LEU A 137 -10.69 -3.97 0.48
C LEU A 137 -11.04 -2.49 0.28
N ALA A 138 -10.19 -1.58 0.75
CA ALA A 138 -10.27 -0.17 0.38
C ALA A 138 -9.96 0.01 -1.11
N ALA A 139 -10.53 1.05 -1.74
CA ALA A 139 -10.33 1.30 -3.17
C ALA A 139 -8.85 1.50 -3.54
N ASN A 140 -8.11 2.22 -2.70
CA ASN A 140 -6.68 2.47 -2.92
C ASN A 140 -5.86 1.18 -2.78
N ASP A 141 -6.18 0.34 -1.78
CA ASP A 141 -5.49 -0.94 -1.57
C ASP A 141 -5.78 -1.90 -2.72
N ALA A 142 -7.03 -1.96 -3.18
CA ALA A 142 -7.44 -2.77 -4.32
C ALA A 142 -6.67 -2.37 -5.60
N ALA A 143 -6.63 -1.07 -5.90
CA ALA A 143 -5.90 -0.55 -7.07
C ALA A 143 -4.39 -0.82 -6.98
N PHE A 144 -3.81 -0.62 -5.80
CA PHE A 144 -2.39 -0.89 -5.56
C PHE A 144 -2.05 -2.38 -5.74
N ILE A 145 -2.87 -3.27 -5.18
CA ILE A 145 -2.68 -4.73 -5.29
C ILE A 145 -2.74 -5.18 -6.75
N GLU A 146 -3.70 -4.68 -7.52
CA GLU A 146 -3.81 -5.01 -8.94
C GLU A 146 -2.58 -4.55 -9.73
N GLN A 147 -2.13 -3.31 -9.49
CA GLN A 147 -0.92 -2.78 -10.13
C GLN A 147 0.33 -3.59 -9.75
N ALA A 148 0.50 -3.90 -8.46
CA ALA A 148 1.61 -4.73 -7.99
C ALA A 148 1.55 -6.15 -8.58
N ASN A 149 0.36 -6.75 -8.66
CA ASN A 149 0.20 -8.09 -9.21
C ASN A 149 0.50 -8.16 -10.71
N GLN A 150 0.27 -7.10 -11.48
CA GLN A 150 0.66 -7.06 -12.91
C GLN A 150 2.16 -7.33 -13.09
N ARG A 151 2.99 -6.89 -12.15
CA ARG A 151 4.43 -7.07 -12.15
C ARG A 151 4.86 -8.36 -11.44
N ASP A 152 4.33 -8.61 -10.26
CA ASP A 152 4.88 -9.58 -9.31
C ASP A 152 4.12 -10.92 -9.32
N ARG A 153 2.91 -10.98 -9.90
CA ARG A 153 2.11 -12.18 -10.16
C ARG A 153 1.76 -13.00 -8.91
N PHE A 154 1.74 -12.40 -7.72
CA PHE A 154 1.50 -13.12 -6.48
C PHE A 154 0.04 -13.61 -6.33
N LEU A 155 -0.94 -12.86 -6.83
CA LEU A 155 -2.35 -13.32 -6.84
C LEU A 155 -2.54 -14.49 -7.80
N ASP A 156 -1.89 -14.44 -8.97
CA ASP A 156 -1.97 -15.48 -9.98
C ASP A 156 -1.39 -16.81 -9.48
N ASN A 157 -0.48 -16.74 -8.51
CA ASN A 157 0.15 -17.89 -7.88
C ASN A 157 -0.50 -18.28 -6.54
N PHE A 158 -1.71 -17.77 -6.23
CA PHE A 158 -2.44 -18.02 -4.98
C PHE A 158 -1.64 -17.73 -3.71
N ARG A 159 -0.72 -16.75 -3.76
CA ARG A 159 0.14 -16.38 -2.63
C ARG A 159 -0.60 -15.40 -1.70
N VAL A 160 -1.69 -15.87 -1.13
CA VAL A 160 -2.58 -15.09 -0.26
C VAL A 160 -2.75 -15.81 1.07
N VAL A 161 -2.65 -15.04 2.16
CA VAL A 161 -2.97 -15.47 3.52
C VAL A 161 -3.96 -14.48 4.12
N VAL A 162 -4.97 -14.98 4.82
CA VAL A 162 -5.93 -14.15 5.56
C VAL A 162 -5.74 -14.37 7.04
N ILE A 163 -5.60 -13.27 7.79
CA ILE A 163 -5.62 -13.29 9.26
C ILE A 163 -7.06 -13.06 9.71
N TRP A 164 -7.58 -13.93 10.54
CA TRP A 164 -8.95 -13.87 11.01
C TRP A 164 -9.08 -14.25 12.48
N ASP A 165 -10.19 -13.87 13.10
CA ASP A 165 -10.48 -14.25 14.47
C ASP A 165 -11.40 -15.48 14.46
N PRO A 166 -10.95 -16.64 14.96
CA PRO A 166 -11.84 -17.80 15.09
C PRO A 166 -12.96 -17.47 16.09
N PRO A 167 -14.17 -18.00 15.86
CA PRO A 167 -15.26 -17.78 16.78
C PRO A 167 -14.87 -18.28 18.16
N THR A 168 -15.00 -17.41 19.16
CA THR A 168 -14.78 -17.81 20.54
C THR A 168 -15.87 -18.83 20.93
N LEU A 169 -15.47 -20.08 21.10
CA LEU A 169 -16.35 -21.08 21.66
C LEU A 169 -16.73 -20.62 23.08
N LEU A 170 -17.88 -19.98 23.21
CA LEU A 170 -18.48 -19.73 24.52
C LEU A 170 -18.57 -21.11 25.20
N ALA A 171 -17.82 -21.28 26.27
CA ALA A 171 -17.85 -22.51 27.04
C ALA A 171 -19.31 -22.78 27.39
N LEU A 172 -19.88 -23.84 26.82
CA LEU A 172 -21.22 -24.28 27.20
C LEU A 172 -21.27 -24.38 28.71
N PRO A 173 -22.28 -23.81 29.38
CA PRO A 173 -22.40 -23.93 30.83
C PRO A 173 -22.41 -25.43 31.16
N ARG A 174 -21.44 -25.86 31.99
CA ARG A 174 -21.40 -27.23 32.45
C ARG A 174 -22.74 -27.51 33.12
N ARG A 175 -23.53 -28.42 32.54
CA ARG A 175 -24.65 -28.97 33.25
C ARG A 175 -24.06 -29.68 34.46
N THR A 176 -24.20 -29.06 35.64
CA THR A 176 -24.02 -29.77 36.92
C THR A 176 -25.06 -30.85 37.02
N PRO A 177 -24.68 -32.06 37.39
CA PRO A 177 -25.61 -33.18 37.57
C PRO A 177 -26.64 -32.92 38.68
#